data_9e2bffecd8a6b207258ff11cbee5ce88
#
_entry.id   9e2bffecd8a6b207258ff11cbee5ce88
#
_cell.length_a   1.000
_cell.length_b   1.000
_cell.length_c   1.000
_cell.angle_alpha   90.00
_cell.angle_beta   90.00
_cell.angle_gamma   90.00
#
_symmetry.space_group_name_H-M   'P 1'
#
loop_
_entity.id
_entity.type
_entity.pdbx_description
1 polymer ?
#
loop_
_entity_poly.entity_id
_entity_poly.type
_entity_poly.pdbx_seq_one_letter_code
_entity_poly.pdbx_strand_id
1 'polypeptide(L)'
;MKYQVVIAGFGGQGVVFLVKVLAICAGNRNIPFLGTENHGMSQRGGAVSCDIKIGDFSNPVIDKNQANLIIGLDSNEGLRNIAFLKTGGTMVTNAKDDYPKIPFSLAKVDANTKALNKEFPIQGLNVYMLGTVLAFVKDFPFSEDEVKAAITQMNAKVAEQNMKILDMAMENVKKEG
;
A
#
# COMPACT_ATOMS: atom_id res chain seq x y z
N MET A 1 5.57 7.44 -17.82
CA MET A 1 5.55 7.41 -16.35
C MET A 1 6.25 6.14 -15.89
N LYS A 2 7.12 6.21 -14.89
CA LYS A 2 7.74 5.04 -14.25
C LYS A 2 7.63 5.20 -12.73
N TYR A 3 6.97 4.25 -12.06
CA TYR A 3 6.73 4.29 -10.62
C TYR A 3 6.90 2.90 -10.02
N GLN A 4 7.59 2.80 -8.89
CA GLN A 4 7.93 1.53 -8.25
C GLN A 4 7.42 1.50 -6.81
N VAL A 5 6.71 0.45 -6.44
CA VAL A 5 6.09 0.29 -5.12
C VAL A 5 6.48 -1.05 -4.53
N VAL A 6 6.91 -1.06 -3.27
CA VAL A 6 7.01 -2.26 -2.45
C VAL A 6 5.82 -2.29 -1.49
N ILE A 7 5.06 -3.38 -1.50
CA ILE A 7 4.01 -3.62 -0.50
C ILE A 7 4.48 -4.77 0.38
N ALA A 8 4.55 -4.55 1.69
CA ALA A 8 5.07 -5.53 2.64
C ALA A 8 4.12 -5.73 3.82
N GLY A 9 3.99 -6.97 4.26
CA GLY A 9 3.14 -7.36 5.39
C GLY A 9 3.22 -8.85 5.66
N PHE A 10 2.20 -9.36 6.33
CA PHE A 10 2.04 -10.80 6.57
C PHE A 10 0.93 -11.40 5.72
N GLY A 11 0.98 -12.71 5.50
CA GLY A 11 -0.10 -13.45 4.87
C GLY A 11 -1.43 -13.19 5.57
N GLY A 12 -2.48 -12.91 4.79
CA GLY A 12 -3.80 -12.55 5.30
C GLY A 12 -4.05 -11.05 5.51
N GLN A 13 -3.03 -10.19 5.49
CA GLN A 13 -3.22 -8.73 5.62
C GLN A 13 -3.68 -8.02 4.33
N GLY A 14 -3.77 -8.74 3.21
CA GLY A 14 -4.30 -8.19 1.96
C GLY A 14 -3.26 -7.53 1.05
N VAL A 15 -1.98 -7.94 1.13
CA VAL A 15 -0.92 -7.52 0.20
C VAL A 15 -1.35 -7.76 -1.25
N VAL A 16 -1.79 -8.98 -1.56
CA VAL A 16 -2.22 -9.37 -2.93
C VAL A 16 -3.44 -8.57 -3.40
N PHE A 17 -4.34 -8.21 -2.49
CA PHE A 17 -5.48 -7.36 -2.83
C PHE A 17 -5.01 -6.00 -3.36
N LEU A 18 -4.06 -5.35 -2.67
CA LEU A 18 -3.51 -4.07 -3.11
C LEU A 18 -2.81 -4.18 -4.46
N VAL A 19 -2.04 -5.26 -4.69
CA VAL A 19 -1.41 -5.54 -6.00
C VAL A 19 -2.45 -5.57 -7.10
N LYS A 20 -3.56 -6.29 -6.89
CA LYS A 20 -4.66 -6.39 -7.88
C LYS A 20 -5.34 -5.05 -8.13
N VAL A 21 -5.58 -4.25 -7.10
CA VAL A 21 -6.15 -2.89 -7.27
C VAL A 21 -5.25 -2.04 -8.15
N LEU A 22 -3.94 -2.03 -7.88
CA LEU A 22 -2.98 -1.25 -8.68
C LEU A 22 -2.85 -1.77 -10.12
N ALA A 23 -2.91 -3.09 -10.29
CA ALA A 23 -2.90 -3.71 -11.63
C ALA A 23 -4.13 -3.31 -12.46
N ILE A 24 -5.32 -3.26 -11.83
CA ILE A 24 -6.55 -2.81 -12.52
C ILE A 24 -6.45 -1.32 -12.87
N CYS A 25 -5.97 -0.48 -11.96
CA CYS A 25 -5.75 0.94 -12.24
C CYS A 25 -4.83 1.14 -13.46
N ALA A 26 -3.70 0.41 -13.49
CA ALA A 26 -2.76 0.44 -14.61
C ALA A 26 -3.41 -0.06 -15.91
N GLY A 27 -4.14 -1.18 -15.85
CA GLY A 27 -4.84 -1.76 -16.98
C GLY A 27 -5.89 -0.83 -17.58
N ASN A 28 -6.68 -0.16 -16.74
CA ASN A 28 -7.69 0.81 -17.17
C ASN A 28 -7.09 2.02 -17.93
N ARG A 29 -5.81 2.31 -17.68
CA ARG A 29 -5.06 3.36 -18.38
C ARG A 29 -4.15 2.84 -19.48
N ASN A 30 -4.18 1.54 -19.78
CA ASN A 30 -3.25 0.89 -20.71
C ASN A 30 -1.77 1.14 -20.35
N ILE A 31 -1.44 1.22 -19.05
CA ILE A 31 -0.08 1.37 -18.57
C ILE A 31 0.51 -0.01 -18.31
N PRO A 32 1.72 -0.34 -18.80
CA PRO A 32 2.41 -1.58 -18.49
C PRO A 32 2.55 -1.76 -16.97
N PHE A 33 2.35 -2.99 -16.50
CA PHE A 33 2.40 -3.34 -15.09
C PHE A 33 3.16 -4.65 -14.92
N LEU A 34 4.16 -4.65 -14.03
CA LEU A 34 4.88 -5.85 -13.62
C LEU A 34 4.77 -6.00 -12.10
N GLY A 35 4.59 -7.23 -11.63
CA GLY A 35 4.55 -7.53 -10.21
C GLY A 35 5.21 -8.87 -9.91
N THR A 36 5.85 -8.98 -8.76
CA THR A 36 6.37 -10.24 -8.23
C THR A 36 6.13 -10.34 -6.74
N GLU A 37 5.89 -11.55 -6.26
CA GLU A 37 5.70 -11.85 -4.85
C GLU A 37 6.95 -12.52 -4.28
N ASN A 38 7.37 -12.07 -3.11
CA ASN A 38 8.43 -12.68 -2.33
C ASN A 38 7.84 -13.17 -1.00
N HIS A 39 7.97 -14.46 -0.74
CA HIS A 39 7.50 -15.10 0.49
C HIS A 39 8.67 -15.41 1.41
N GLY A 40 8.51 -15.11 2.72
CA GLY A 40 9.42 -15.60 3.75
C GLY A 40 9.33 -17.14 3.88
N MET A 41 10.29 -17.73 4.59
CA MET A 41 10.43 -19.21 4.74
C MET A 41 9.29 -19.87 5.52
N SER A 42 8.31 -19.15 6.01
CA SER A 42 7.17 -19.65 6.78
C SER A 42 6.04 -20.11 5.86
N GLN A 43 5.55 -21.33 6.05
CA GLN A 43 4.51 -21.94 5.19
C GLN A 43 3.10 -21.35 5.37
N ARG A 44 2.80 -20.67 6.49
CA ARG A 44 1.51 -20.01 6.75
C ARG A 44 1.69 -18.76 7.58
N GLY A 45 1.06 -17.64 7.17
CA GLY A 45 1.09 -16.39 7.91
C GLY A 45 2.46 -15.71 7.97
N GLY A 46 3.41 -16.14 7.12
CA GLY A 46 4.74 -15.57 7.04
C GLY A 46 4.78 -14.22 6.33
N ALA A 47 5.95 -13.60 6.37
CA ALA A 47 6.20 -12.34 5.69
C ALA A 47 5.97 -12.47 4.18
N VAL A 48 5.27 -11.50 3.61
CA VAL A 48 4.99 -11.38 2.17
C VAL A 48 5.37 -9.99 1.74
N SER A 49 6.17 -9.86 0.69
CA SER A 49 6.37 -8.59 0.01
C SER A 49 6.12 -8.73 -1.48
N CYS A 50 5.64 -7.67 -2.11
CA CYS A 50 5.42 -7.59 -3.54
C CYS A 50 6.17 -6.39 -4.09
N ASP A 51 6.96 -6.63 -5.12
CA ASP A 51 7.55 -5.58 -5.94
C ASP A 51 6.58 -5.28 -7.09
N ILE A 52 6.28 -4.00 -7.28
CA ILE A 52 5.35 -3.52 -8.31
C ILE A 52 6.04 -2.44 -9.12
N LYS A 53 6.03 -2.60 -10.43
CA LYS A 53 6.52 -1.62 -11.39
C LYS A 53 5.41 -1.19 -12.34
N ILE A 54 5.11 0.10 -12.33
CA ILE A 54 4.07 0.75 -13.14
C ILE A 54 4.76 1.59 -14.21
N GLY A 55 4.54 1.25 -15.47
CA GLY A 55 5.21 1.85 -16.61
C GLY A 55 6.07 0.86 -17.38
N ASP A 56 6.84 1.35 -18.33
CA ASP A 56 7.68 0.52 -19.20
C ASP A 56 8.97 0.09 -18.48
N PHE A 57 8.96 -1.11 -17.93
CA PHE A 57 10.08 -1.79 -17.30
C PHE A 57 10.30 -3.17 -17.92
N SER A 58 11.56 -3.64 -17.93
CA SER A 58 11.94 -4.91 -18.52
C SER A 58 11.93 -6.10 -17.55
N ASN A 59 11.90 -5.83 -16.24
CA ASN A 59 11.85 -6.88 -15.21
C ASN A 59 11.02 -6.43 -14.00
N PRO A 60 10.42 -7.37 -13.24
CA PRO A 60 9.54 -7.04 -12.11
C PRO A 60 10.28 -6.70 -10.80
N VAL A 61 11.54 -7.10 -10.65
CA VAL A 61 12.28 -6.96 -9.39
C VAL A 61 12.74 -5.53 -9.19
N ILE A 62 12.52 -4.99 -7.98
CA ILE A 62 12.98 -3.65 -7.59
C ILE A 62 14.37 -3.76 -6.95
N ASP A 63 15.32 -3.01 -7.48
CA ASP A 63 16.65 -2.89 -6.89
C ASP A 63 16.65 -1.94 -5.68
N LYS A 64 17.68 -2.05 -4.83
CA LYS A 64 17.86 -1.13 -3.70
C LYS A 64 17.90 0.32 -4.17
N ASN A 65 17.33 1.21 -3.36
CA ASN A 65 17.25 2.66 -3.64
C ASN A 65 16.45 3.02 -4.91
N GLN A 66 15.49 2.21 -5.35
CA GLN A 66 14.69 2.46 -6.55
C GLN A 66 13.19 2.64 -6.31
N ALA A 67 12.66 2.17 -5.19
CA ALA A 67 11.24 2.30 -4.89
C ALA A 67 10.83 3.75 -4.63
N ASN A 68 9.76 4.19 -5.27
CA ASN A 68 9.13 5.47 -4.99
C ASN A 68 8.35 5.44 -3.66
N LEU A 69 7.71 4.29 -3.38
CA LEU A 69 6.79 4.10 -2.26
C LEU A 69 7.00 2.73 -1.63
N ILE A 70 6.97 2.69 -0.30
CA ILE A 70 6.79 1.47 0.47
C ILE A 70 5.46 1.57 1.22
N ILE A 71 4.61 0.55 1.09
CA ILE A 71 3.39 0.39 1.86
C ILE A 71 3.62 -0.75 2.85
N GLY A 72 3.83 -0.43 4.12
CA GLY A 72 3.97 -1.39 5.20
C GLY A 72 2.63 -1.67 5.87
N LEU A 73 2.00 -2.82 5.56
CA LEU A 73 0.80 -3.26 6.28
C LEU A 73 1.13 -3.73 7.71
N ASP A 74 2.40 -4.02 7.94
CA ASP A 74 3.03 -4.24 9.24
C ASP A 74 4.25 -3.34 9.38
N SER A 75 4.47 -2.82 10.58
CA SER A 75 5.54 -1.86 10.86
C SER A 75 6.94 -2.44 10.63
N ASN A 76 7.18 -3.66 11.08
CA ASN A 76 8.49 -4.32 10.94
C ASN A 76 8.75 -4.73 9.50
N GLU A 77 7.72 -5.21 8.79
CA GLU A 77 7.87 -5.58 7.37
C GLU A 77 8.12 -4.35 6.50
N GLY A 78 7.52 -3.20 6.82
CA GLY A 78 7.86 -1.92 6.20
C GLY A 78 9.35 -1.59 6.38
N LEU A 79 9.87 -1.65 7.62
CA LEU A 79 11.27 -1.37 7.93
C LEU A 79 12.25 -2.35 7.27
N ARG A 80 11.92 -3.63 7.20
CA ARG A 80 12.77 -4.64 6.54
C ARG A 80 13.01 -4.32 5.07
N ASN A 81 12.07 -3.63 4.43
CA ASN A 81 12.15 -3.25 3.03
C ASN A 81 12.70 -1.83 2.80
N ILE A 82 13.10 -1.11 3.85
CA ILE A 82 13.51 0.31 3.75
C ILE A 82 14.68 0.54 2.77
N ALA A 83 15.56 -0.45 2.61
CA ALA A 83 16.70 -0.37 1.70
C ALA A 83 16.31 -0.24 0.21
N PHE A 84 15.06 -0.57 -0.14
CA PHE A 84 14.55 -0.39 -1.50
C PHE A 84 14.11 1.04 -1.80
N LEU A 85 13.84 1.86 -0.76
CA LEU A 85 13.31 3.20 -0.92
C LEU A 85 14.36 4.13 -1.52
N LYS A 86 14.02 4.82 -2.60
CA LYS A 86 14.92 5.79 -3.25
C LYS A 86 15.02 7.08 -2.42
N THR A 87 16.06 7.87 -2.67
CA THR A 87 16.16 9.23 -2.13
C THR A 87 14.92 10.05 -2.52
N GLY A 88 14.28 10.68 -1.54
CA GLY A 88 13.01 11.39 -1.73
C GLY A 88 11.78 10.50 -1.86
N GLY A 89 11.92 9.19 -1.69
CA GLY A 89 10.81 8.26 -1.63
C GLY A 89 10.00 8.38 -0.34
N THR A 90 8.81 7.77 -0.33
CA THR A 90 7.87 7.83 0.79
C THR A 90 7.58 6.45 1.34
N MET A 91 7.48 6.34 2.67
CA MET A 91 6.95 5.18 3.36
C MET A 91 5.59 5.53 3.99
N VAL A 92 4.60 4.68 3.75
CA VAL A 92 3.32 4.68 4.45
C VAL A 92 3.23 3.38 5.22
N THR A 93 3.13 3.44 6.55
CA THR A 93 3.22 2.23 7.39
C THR A 93 2.16 2.19 8.47
N ASN A 94 1.67 0.99 8.73
CA ASN A 94 0.79 0.69 9.86
C ASN A 94 1.63 0.53 11.12
N ALA A 95 1.76 1.59 11.90
CA ALA A 95 2.63 1.64 13.07
C ALA A 95 2.09 2.57 14.15
N LYS A 96 2.48 2.27 15.39
CA LYS A 96 2.23 3.12 16.56
C LYS A 96 3.23 4.29 16.63
N ASP A 97 3.05 5.14 17.64
CA ASP A 97 3.82 6.38 17.81
C ASP A 97 5.31 6.18 18.08
N ASP A 98 5.71 5.04 18.63
CA ASP A 98 7.11 4.68 18.96
C ASP A 98 7.94 4.23 17.75
N TYR A 99 7.41 4.41 16.53
CA TYR A 99 8.11 4.04 15.30
C TYR A 99 9.42 4.83 15.12
N PRO A 100 10.51 4.19 14.71
CA PRO A 100 11.81 4.84 14.59
C PRO A 100 11.80 5.98 13.56
N LYS A 101 12.63 6.99 13.80
CA LYS A 101 12.87 8.04 12.80
C LYS A 101 13.63 7.47 11.62
N ILE A 102 13.15 7.74 10.42
CA ILE A 102 13.79 7.33 9.17
C ILE A 102 14.11 8.57 8.31
N PRO A 103 15.15 8.54 7.46
CA PRO A 103 15.55 9.67 6.63
C PRO A 103 14.71 9.79 5.33
N PHE A 104 13.42 9.49 5.40
CA PHE A 104 12.48 9.48 4.28
C PHE A 104 11.19 10.17 4.69
N SER A 105 10.38 10.56 3.71
CA SER A 105 9.00 10.98 3.97
C SER A 105 8.22 9.81 4.57
N LEU A 106 7.52 10.05 5.67
CA LEU A 106 6.86 9.00 6.45
C LEU A 106 5.44 9.43 6.82
N ALA A 107 4.46 8.61 6.43
CA ALA A 107 3.15 8.58 7.05
C ALA A 107 3.00 7.31 7.89
N LYS A 108 2.71 7.46 9.17
CA LYS A 108 2.40 6.35 10.06
C LYS A 108 0.96 6.47 10.56
N VAL A 109 0.24 5.37 10.54
CA VAL A 109 -1.12 5.28 11.03
C VAL A 109 -1.29 4.00 11.83
N ASP A 110 -1.90 4.06 13.00
CA ASP A 110 -2.23 2.86 13.78
C ASP A 110 -3.59 2.29 13.35
N ALA A 111 -3.60 1.68 12.17
CA ALA A 111 -4.78 1.05 11.60
C ALA A 111 -5.26 -0.15 12.43
N ASN A 112 -4.35 -0.85 13.12
CA ASN A 112 -4.71 -1.96 13.99
C ASN A 112 -5.58 -1.51 15.17
N THR A 113 -5.18 -0.45 15.87
CA THR A 113 -5.97 0.08 16.99
C THR A 113 -7.33 0.60 16.51
N LYS A 114 -7.40 1.24 15.35
CA LYS A 114 -8.67 1.68 14.76
C LYS A 114 -9.60 0.50 14.46
N ALA A 115 -9.09 -0.57 13.88
CA ALA A 115 -9.87 -1.79 13.65
C ALA A 115 -10.31 -2.47 14.95
N LEU A 116 -9.44 -2.52 15.98
CA LEU A 116 -9.80 -3.03 17.31
C LEU A 116 -10.91 -2.21 17.96
N ASN A 117 -10.91 -0.90 17.78
CA ASN A 117 -11.96 0.02 18.22
C ASN A 117 -13.23 -0.06 17.37
N LYS A 118 -13.28 -0.98 16.39
CA LYS A 118 -14.43 -1.21 15.50
C LYS A 118 -14.78 -0.01 14.60
N GLU A 119 -13.82 0.85 14.31
CA GLU A 119 -14.00 1.93 13.33
C GLU A 119 -14.21 1.34 11.92
N PHE A 120 -13.55 0.20 11.63
CA PHE A 120 -13.77 -0.62 10.44
C PHE A 120 -13.38 -2.09 10.73
N PRO A 121 -13.85 -3.06 9.92
CA PRO A 121 -13.44 -4.45 10.10
C PRO A 121 -11.96 -4.65 9.75
N ILE A 122 -11.27 -5.53 10.49
CA ILE A 122 -9.82 -5.78 10.31
C ILE A 122 -9.43 -6.16 8.87
N GLN A 123 -10.35 -6.79 8.13
CA GLN A 123 -10.15 -7.11 6.71
C GLN A 123 -10.02 -5.87 5.82
N GLY A 124 -10.44 -4.70 6.30
CA GLY A 124 -10.31 -3.42 5.61
C GLY A 124 -8.99 -2.67 5.87
N LEU A 125 -8.07 -3.25 6.66
CA LEU A 125 -6.81 -2.62 7.02
C LEU A 125 -6.00 -2.19 5.77
N ASN A 126 -5.89 -3.06 4.79
CA ASN A 126 -5.20 -2.78 3.53
C ASN A 126 -5.83 -1.61 2.75
N VAL A 127 -7.16 -1.54 2.74
CA VAL A 127 -7.88 -0.42 2.09
C VAL A 127 -7.67 0.88 2.86
N TYR A 128 -7.65 0.82 4.20
CA TYR A 128 -7.32 1.97 5.04
C TYR A 128 -5.92 2.51 4.73
N MET A 129 -4.93 1.61 4.61
CA MET A 129 -3.56 1.97 4.23
C MET A 129 -3.49 2.58 2.83
N LEU A 130 -4.27 2.07 1.87
CA LEU A 130 -4.35 2.65 0.53
C LEU A 130 -4.98 4.05 0.53
N GLY A 131 -6.00 4.30 1.34
CA GLY A 131 -6.57 5.63 1.54
C GLY A 131 -5.55 6.61 2.14
N THR A 132 -4.72 6.15 3.06
CA THR A 132 -3.60 6.93 3.60
C THR A 132 -2.59 7.29 2.50
N VAL A 133 -2.26 6.34 1.60
CA VAL A 133 -1.40 6.61 0.44
C VAL A 133 -1.99 7.72 -0.43
N LEU A 134 -3.27 7.62 -0.80
CA LEU A 134 -3.95 8.61 -1.65
C LEU A 134 -3.94 10.01 -1.05
N ALA A 135 -4.06 10.13 0.27
CA ALA A 135 -4.08 11.43 0.93
C ALA A 135 -2.68 12.02 1.16
N PHE A 136 -1.67 11.19 1.41
CA PHE A 136 -0.34 11.64 1.82
C PHE A 136 0.67 11.71 0.67
N VAL A 137 0.63 10.75 -0.27
CA VAL A 137 1.64 10.59 -1.32
C VAL A 137 1.27 11.41 -2.56
N LYS A 138 1.87 12.58 -2.70
CA LYS A 138 1.51 13.55 -3.75
C LYS A 138 1.82 13.08 -5.18
N ASP A 139 2.87 12.27 -5.34
CA ASP A 139 3.30 11.73 -6.64
C ASP A 139 2.73 10.35 -6.95
N PHE A 140 1.74 9.87 -6.16
CA PHE A 140 1.09 8.60 -6.42
C PHE A 140 0.38 8.61 -7.78
N PRO A 141 0.57 7.57 -8.63
CA PRO A 141 0.19 7.65 -10.04
C PRO A 141 -1.31 7.55 -10.33
N PHE A 142 -2.11 7.13 -9.36
CA PHE A 142 -3.54 6.92 -9.54
C PHE A 142 -4.36 7.85 -8.64
N SER A 143 -5.45 8.36 -9.18
CA SER A 143 -6.40 9.19 -8.44
C SER A 143 -7.31 8.36 -7.54
N GLU A 144 -7.99 9.03 -6.64
CA GLU A 144 -9.04 8.44 -5.79
C GLU A 144 -10.12 7.75 -6.61
N ASP A 145 -10.61 8.39 -7.68
CA ASP A 145 -11.67 7.85 -8.54
C ASP A 145 -11.20 6.58 -9.27
N GLU A 146 -9.96 6.55 -9.75
CA GLU A 146 -9.39 5.36 -10.40
C GLU A 146 -9.28 4.18 -9.43
N VAL A 147 -8.84 4.44 -8.20
CA VAL A 147 -8.75 3.40 -7.16
C VAL A 147 -10.13 2.90 -6.75
N LYS A 148 -11.11 3.79 -6.57
CA LYS A 148 -12.51 3.40 -6.27
C LYS A 148 -13.12 2.56 -7.39
N ALA A 149 -12.89 2.94 -8.65
CA ALA A 149 -13.34 2.17 -9.80
C ALA A 149 -12.70 0.77 -9.83
N ALA A 150 -11.39 0.66 -9.55
CA ALA A 150 -10.69 -0.61 -9.50
C ALA A 150 -11.22 -1.53 -8.37
N ILE A 151 -11.47 -0.99 -7.19
CA ILE A 151 -12.07 -1.73 -6.05
C ILE A 151 -13.45 -2.27 -6.45
N THR A 152 -14.27 -1.47 -7.12
CA THR A 152 -15.60 -1.87 -7.59
C THR A 152 -15.51 -3.01 -8.62
N GLN A 153 -14.56 -2.92 -9.56
CA GLN A 153 -14.32 -3.97 -10.55
C GLN A 153 -13.89 -5.29 -9.93
N MET A 154 -13.13 -5.25 -8.83
CA MET A 154 -12.69 -6.47 -8.14
C MET A 154 -13.83 -7.21 -7.46
N ASN A 155 -14.67 -6.52 -6.72
CA ASN A 155 -15.78 -7.11 -5.99
C ASN A 155 -16.84 -6.05 -5.63
N ALA A 156 -17.86 -5.94 -6.47
CA ALA A 156 -18.95 -5.00 -6.27
C ALA A 156 -19.71 -5.18 -4.94
N LYS A 157 -19.75 -6.42 -4.40
CA LYS A 157 -20.50 -6.70 -3.16
C LYS A 157 -19.93 -6.03 -1.92
N VAL A 158 -18.60 -5.84 -1.88
CA VAL A 158 -17.90 -5.19 -0.75
C VAL A 158 -17.37 -3.81 -1.11
N ALA A 159 -17.60 -3.35 -2.32
CA ALA A 159 -17.05 -2.09 -2.83
C ALA A 159 -17.49 -0.89 -1.98
N GLU A 160 -18.77 -0.81 -1.62
CA GLU A 160 -19.31 0.30 -0.80
C GLU A 160 -18.61 0.39 0.57
N GLN A 161 -18.42 -0.77 1.25
CA GLN A 161 -17.71 -0.82 2.52
C GLN A 161 -16.25 -0.41 2.37
N ASN A 162 -15.58 -0.90 1.34
CA ASN A 162 -14.18 -0.56 1.06
C ASN A 162 -14.03 0.93 0.72
N MET A 163 -14.95 1.53 -0.02
CA MET A 163 -14.94 2.96 -0.30
C MET A 163 -15.09 3.81 0.96
N LYS A 164 -15.99 3.42 1.88
CA LYS A 164 -16.14 4.11 3.18
C LYS A 164 -14.85 4.06 4.01
N ILE A 165 -14.14 2.93 4.01
CA ILE A 165 -12.86 2.77 4.71
C ILE A 165 -11.78 3.64 4.06
N LEU A 166 -11.72 3.67 2.74
CA LEU A 166 -10.80 4.52 1.97
C LEU A 166 -11.00 6.00 2.31
N ASP A 167 -12.26 6.47 2.26
CA ASP A 167 -12.63 7.85 2.55
C ASP A 167 -12.29 8.23 4.00
N MET A 168 -12.59 7.33 4.96
CA MET A 168 -12.22 7.51 6.37
C MET A 168 -10.71 7.73 6.54
N ALA A 169 -9.89 6.92 5.89
CA ALA A 169 -8.44 7.05 5.96
C ALA A 169 -7.97 8.39 5.40
N MET A 170 -8.52 8.80 4.25
CA MET A 170 -8.17 10.06 3.60
C MET A 170 -8.55 11.27 4.45
N GLU A 171 -9.72 11.23 5.11
CA GLU A 171 -10.16 12.30 6.02
C GLU A 171 -9.29 12.39 7.27
N ASN A 172 -8.87 11.25 7.84
CA ASN A 172 -8.03 11.24 9.02
C ASN A 172 -6.64 11.83 8.74
N VAL A 173 -6.03 11.51 7.62
CA VAL A 173 -4.74 12.10 7.21
C VAL A 173 -4.86 13.62 7.06
N LYS A 174 -5.95 14.13 6.49
CA LYS A 174 -6.18 15.59 6.34
C LYS A 174 -6.37 16.33 7.66
N LYS A 175 -6.83 15.63 8.71
CA LYS A 175 -7.03 16.22 10.05
C LYS A 175 -5.76 16.23 10.90
N GLU A 176 -4.84 15.29 10.64
CA GLU A 176 -3.59 15.14 11.39
C GLU A 176 -2.41 15.93 10.78
N GLY A 177 -2.55 16.44 9.55
CA GLY A 177 -1.57 17.29 8.83
C GLY A 177 -1.97 18.72 8.83
#